data_5caa1991530c790e19211d91922fcfc9
#
_entry.id   5caa1991530c790e19211d91922fcfc9
#
_cell.length_a   1.000
_cell.length_b   1.000
_cell.length_c   1.000
_cell.angle_alpha   90.00
_cell.angle_beta   90.00
_cell.angle_gamma   90.00
#
_symmetry.space_group_name_H-M   'P 1'
#
loop_
_entity.id
_entity.type
_entity.pdbx_description
1 polymer ?
#
loop_
_entity_poly.entity_id
_entity_poly.type
_entity_poly.pdbx_seq_one_letter_code
_entity_poly.pdbx_strand_id
1 'polypeptide(L)'
;LLLHGVGMGSGMEEFEARYIDNGMLDFLLAEREAGRIRNLGFSYHGDIAVFDHLLAQHDRYKWDFVQIQLNYVDWKHAKEVNTRNTDAEYLYGELEKRGIPTVIMEPLLGGRLSNVHDHIAAHLKQRRPSSSVASWAFRFAGSFPGVLTVLSGMTYMEHLQDNLRTYSPLDELTDDDKEFLEQTAQLMLRYPTIPCNDCKYCMPCPYGLDIPAILLHYNKCVNEG
;
A
#
# COMPACT_ATOMS: atom_id res chain seq x y z
N LEU A 1 -16.09 -8.73 6.11
CA LEU A 1 -16.40 -8.34 4.72
C LEU A 1 -15.73 -7.02 4.37
N LEU A 2 -15.32 -6.84 3.10
CA LEU A 2 -14.62 -5.64 2.62
C LEU A 2 -15.29 -5.15 1.33
N LEU A 3 -15.66 -3.86 1.28
CA LEU A 3 -15.98 -3.17 0.04
C LEU A 3 -14.69 -2.96 -0.73
N HIS A 4 -14.55 -3.53 -1.92
CA HIS A 4 -13.29 -3.53 -2.64
C HIS A 4 -13.16 -2.34 -3.61
N GLY A 5 -11.99 -1.69 -3.59
CA GLY A 5 -11.61 -0.70 -4.62
C GLY A 5 -12.42 0.60 -4.55
N VAL A 6 -12.77 1.06 -3.36
CA VAL A 6 -13.52 2.30 -3.17
C VAL A 6 -12.66 3.51 -3.55
N GLY A 7 -13.23 4.44 -4.34
CA GLY A 7 -12.53 5.60 -4.89
C GLY A 7 -11.87 5.39 -6.25
N MET A 8 -11.98 4.19 -6.84
CA MET A 8 -11.53 3.92 -8.21
C MET A 8 -12.47 4.57 -9.26
N GLY A 9 -12.05 4.55 -10.51
CA GLY A 9 -12.86 5.01 -11.65
C GLY A 9 -13.16 6.51 -11.62
N SER A 10 -14.44 6.88 -11.69
CA SER A 10 -14.93 8.27 -11.64
C SER A 10 -15.14 8.80 -10.20
N GLY A 11 -14.54 8.16 -9.20
CA GLY A 11 -14.58 8.65 -7.81
C GLY A 11 -15.96 8.57 -7.18
N MET A 12 -16.50 9.71 -6.71
CA MET A 12 -17.80 9.78 -6.01
C MET A 12 -18.95 9.28 -6.86
N GLU A 13 -19.02 9.62 -8.14
CA GLU A 13 -20.09 9.19 -9.03
C GLU A 13 -20.18 7.66 -9.12
N GLU A 14 -19.02 6.99 -9.31
CA GLU A 14 -18.98 5.52 -9.36
C GLU A 14 -19.28 4.91 -7.99
N PHE A 15 -18.81 5.53 -6.91
CA PHE A 15 -19.10 5.08 -5.57
C PHE A 15 -20.61 5.14 -5.28
N GLU A 16 -21.27 6.25 -5.58
CA GLU A 16 -22.71 6.42 -5.38
C GLU A 16 -23.50 5.39 -6.19
N ALA A 17 -23.22 5.27 -7.48
CA ALA A 17 -23.90 4.30 -8.35
C ALA A 17 -23.70 2.85 -7.90
N ARG A 18 -22.50 2.51 -7.42
CA ARG A 18 -22.12 1.14 -7.05
C ARG A 18 -22.61 0.72 -5.66
N TYR A 19 -22.70 1.64 -4.71
CA TYR A 19 -22.90 1.30 -3.30
C TYR A 19 -24.08 2.01 -2.64
N ILE A 20 -24.52 3.17 -3.14
CA ILE A 20 -25.61 3.95 -2.57
C ILE A 20 -26.90 3.74 -3.34
N ASP A 21 -26.92 4.08 -4.64
CA ASP A 21 -28.14 4.13 -5.45
C ASP A 21 -28.80 2.76 -5.62
N ASN A 22 -28.01 1.70 -5.60
CA ASN A 22 -28.51 0.32 -5.70
C ASN A 22 -28.84 -0.31 -4.33
N GLY A 23 -28.72 0.46 -3.22
CA GLY A 23 -29.01 -0.03 -1.87
C GLY A 23 -28.01 -1.02 -1.30
N MET A 24 -26.86 -1.23 -1.93
CA MET A 24 -25.87 -2.22 -1.51
C MET A 24 -25.36 -1.95 -0.09
N LEU A 25 -25.06 -0.70 0.23
CA LEU A 25 -24.52 -0.35 1.54
C LEU A 25 -25.53 -0.57 2.66
N ASP A 26 -26.80 -0.19 2.45
CA ASP A 26 -27.86 -0.44 3.42
C ASP A 26 -28.14 -1.93 3.60
N PHE A 27 -28.05 -2.73 2.50
CA PHE A 27 -28.13 -4.19 2.58
C PHE A 27 -26.99 -4.77 3.45
N LEU A 28 -25.75 -4.32 3.25
CA LEU A 28 -24.61 -4.81 4.05
C LEU A 28 -24.72 -4.44 5.53
N LEU A 29 -25.26 -3.26 5.85
CA LEU A 29 -25.55 -2.88 7.22
C LEU A 29 -26.61 -3.79 7.85
N ALA A 30 -27.70 -4.09 7.15
CA ALA A 30 -28.72 -5.03 7.61
C ALA A 30 -28.14 -6.45 7.80
N GLU A 31 -27.26 -6.91 6.91
CA GLU A 31 -26.57 -8.20 7.05
C GLU A 31 -25.64 -8.26 8.29
N ARG A 32 -25.02 -7.14 8.65
CA ARG A 32 -24.23 -7.02 9.87
C ARG A 32 -25.12 -7.04 11.12
N GLU A 33 -26.23 -6.30 11.13
CA GLU A 33 -27.20 -6.33 12.22
C GLU A 33 -27.80 -7.72 12.42
N ALA A 34 -28.03 -8.46 11.34
CA ALA A 34 -28.50 -9.84 11.38
C ALA A 34 -27.40 -10.86 11.78
N GLY A 35 -26.18 -10.41 12.05
CA GLY A 35 -25.06 -11.25 12.49
C GLY A 35 -24.40 -12.09 11.39
N ARG A 36 -24.79 -11.91 10.11
CA ARG A 36 -24.16 -12.61 8.97
C ARG A 36 -22.83 -11.99 8.56
N ILE A 37 -22.61 -10.70 8.83
CA ILE A 37 -21.34 -10.01 8.71
C ILE A 37 -20.88 -9.63 10.12
N ARG A 38 -19.72 -10.10 10.55
CA ARG A 38 -19.13 -9.72 11.85
C ARG A 38 -18.42 -8.40 11.79
N ASN A 39 -17.57 -8.22 10.77
CA ASN A 39 -16.77 -7.01 10.58
C ASN A 39 -16.97 -6.50 9.16
N LEU A 40 -17.24 -5.20 9.02
CA LEU A 40 -17.44 -4.51 7.74
C LEU A 40 -16.38 -3.43 7.58
N GLY A 41 -15.66 -3.46 6.48
CA GLY A 41 -14.64 -2.48 6.14
C GLY A 41 -14.61 -2.17 4.64
N PHE A 42 -13.65 -1.36 4.22
CA PHE A 42 -13.40 -1.07 2.81
C PHE A 42 -11.92 -0.98 2.48
N SER A 43 -11.57 -1.21 1.21
CA SER A 43 -10.25 -0.88 0.67
C SER A 43 -10.34 0.39 -0.16
N TYR A 44 -9.50 1.35 0.19
CA TYR A 44 -9.45 2.64 -0.48
C TYR A 44 -8.41 2.64 -1.60
N HIS A 45 -8.82 3.20 -2.77
CA HIS A 45 -7.97 3.42 -3.92
C HIS A 45 -8.39 4.69 -4.68
N GLY A 46 -7.52 5.68 -4.76
CA GLY A 46 -7.63 6.81 -5.70
C GLY A 46 -8.30 8.05 -5.14
N ASP A 47 -9.59 8.28 -5.41
CA ASP A 47 -10.24 9.55 -5.08
C ASP A 47 -10.41 9.77 -3.58
N ILE A 48 -9.72 10.80 -3.06
CA ILE A 48 -9.73 11.15 -1.64
C ILE A 48 -11.11 11.62 -1.16
N ALA A 49 -11.93 12.22 -2.03
CA ALA A 49 -13.27 12.66 -1.65
C ALA A 49 -14.14 11.50 -1.19
N VAL A 50 -13.98 10.31 -1.78
CA VAL A 50 -14.70 9.09 -1.37
C VAL A 50 -14.24 8.62 0.01
N PHE A 51 -12.93 8.63 0.26
CA PHE A 51 -12.37 8.27 1.57
C PHE A 51 -12.90 9.20 2.67
N ASP A 52 -12.79 10.50 2.46
CA ASP A 52 -13.24 11.51 3.42
C ASP A 52 -14.76 11.42 3.65
N HIS A 53 -15.54 11.18 2.59
CA HIS A 53 -16.99 10.96 2.70
C HIS A 53 -17.30 9.74 3.59
N LEU A 54 -16.64 8.61 3.36
CA LEU A 54 -16.85 7.38 4.16
C LEU A 54 -16.45 7.56 5.62
N LEU A 55 -15.37 8.30 5.88
CA LEU A 55 -14.95 8.60 7.25
C LEU A 55 -15.89 9.60 7.94
N ALA A 56 -16.41 10.61 7.22
CA ALA A 56 -17.43 11.53 7.75
C ALA A 56 -18.74 10.81 8.14
N GLN A 57 -19.02 9.69 7.50
CA GLN A 57 -20.18 8.84 7.79
C GLN A 57 -19.89 7.70 8.77
N HIS A 58 -18.74 7.73 9.46
CA HIS A 58 -18.33 6.63 10.34
C HIS A 58 -19.35 6.33 11.45
N ASP A 59 -20.00 7.33 12.01
CA ASP A 59 -21.05 7.14 13.03
C ASP A 59 -22.23 6.30 12.53
N ARG A 60 -22.55 6.39 11.23
CA ARG A 60 -23.56 5.57 10.55
C ARG A 60 -23.05 4.19 10.21
N TYR A 61 -21.91 4.14 9.51
CA TYR A 61 -21.39 2.89 8.94
C TYR A 61 -20.60 2.05 9.95
N LYS A 62 -20.00 2.67 10.96
CA LYS A 62 -19.18 2.02 12.00
C LYS A 62 -18.20 1.03 11.40
N TRP A 63 -17.28 1.57 10.60
CA TRP A 63 -16.23 0.77 9.95
C TRP A 63 -15.38 0.05 10.98
N ASP A 64 -15.31 -1.28 10.88
CA ASP A 64 -14.52 -2.11 11.79
C ASP A 64 -13.03 -2.11 11.41
N PHE A 65 -12.73 -1.82 10.16
CA PHE A 65 -11.37 -1.66 9.63
C PHE A 65 -11.37 -0.99 8.26
N VAL A 66 -10.24 -0.39 7.90
CA VAL A 66 -10.01 0.15 6.55
C VAL A 66 -8.68 -0.35 6.00
N GLN A 67 -8.67 -0.75 4.74
CA GLN A 67 -7.46 -1.17 4.05
C GLN A 67 -6.93 -0.03 3.19
N ILE A 68 -5.67 0.35 3.43
CA ILE A 68 -4.99 1.42 2.69
C ILE A 68 -3.63 0.94 2.17
N GLN A 69 -3.17 1.57 1.11
CA GLN A 69 -1.79 1.44 0.64
C GLN A 69 -0.88 2.22 1.58
N LEU A 70 0.16 1.55 2.13
CA LEU A 70 1.12 2.19 3.03
C LEU A 70 2.49 1.50 2.93
N ASN A 71 3.49 2.30 2.61
CA ASN A 71 4.91 1.96 2.64
C ASN A 71 5.73 3.26 2.84
N TYR A 72 7.03 3.16 3.02
CA TYR A 72 7.86 4.32 3.34
C TYR A 72 8.03 5.33 2.17
N VAL A 73 7.70 4.96 0.93
CA VAL A 73 7.66 5.90 -0.21
C VAL A 73 6.31 6.60 -0.26
N ASP A 74 5.20 5.83 -0.24
CA ASP A 74 3.85 6.39 -0.29
C ASP A 74 3.48 7.17 0.98
N TRP A 75 4.29 7.07 2.04
CA TRP A 75 4.05 7.80 3.28
C TRP A 75 3.88 9.29 3.05
N LYS A 76 4.81 9.92 2.31
CA LYS A 76 4.80 11.34 1.98
C LYS A 76 4.94 11.65 0.49
N HIS A 77 5.10 10.63 -0.35
CA HIS A 77 5.43 10.80 -1.76
C HIS A 77 4.52 9.96 -2.68
N ALA A 78 3.29 9.71 -2.26
CA ALA A 78 2.38 8.85 -3.02
C ALA A 78 2.03 9.43 -4.41
N LYS A 79 1.95 10.76 -4.51
CA LYS A 79 1.63 11.45 -5.77
C LYS A 79 2.76 11.40 -6.79
N GLU A 80 4.01 11.32 -6.35
CA GLU A 80 5.17 11.13 -7.22
C GLU A 80 5.20 9.72 -7.81
N VAL A 81 4.64 8.74 -7.09
CA VAL A 81 4.48 7.37 -7.59
C VAL A 81 3.31 7.26 -8.56
N ASN A 82 2.17 7.84 -8.19
CA ASN A 82 0.96 7.90 -9.02
C ASN A 82 0.13 9.12 -8.61
N THR A 83 -0.15 10.00 -9.55
CA THR A 83 -0.86 11.27 -9.32
C THR A 83 -2.26 11.12 -8.72
N ARG A 84 -2.84 9.92 -8.79
CA ARG A 84 -4.13 9.59 -8.16
C ARG A 84 -4.01 9.14 -6.71
N ASN A 85 -2.82 8.82 -6.23
CA ASN A 85 -2.61 8.37 -4.87
C ASN A 85 -2.65 9.54 -3.89
N THR A 86 -2.98 9.22 -2.65
CA THR A 86 -2.91 10.15 -1.51
C THR A 86 -1.86 9.64 -0.54
N ASP A 87 -1.10 10.56 0.05
CA ASP A 87 -0.06 10.22 1.02
C ASP A 87 -0.62 9.39 2.17
N ALA A 88 0.06 8.29 2.48
CA ALA A 88 -0.37 7.35 3.49
C ALA A 88 -0.36 7.96 4.90
N GLU A 89 0.46 8.98 5.15
CA GLU A 89 0.46 9.77 6.39
C GLU A 89 -0.92 10.39 6.65
N TYR A 90 -1.54 10.99 5.63
CA TYR A 90 -2.89 11.52 5.73
C TYR A 90 -3.91 10.41 5.99
N LEU A 91 -3.90 9.36 5.17
CA LEU A 91 -4.87 8.27 5.26
C LEU A 91 -4.82 7.59 6.64
N TYR A 92 -3.62 7.22 7.08
CA TYR A 92 -3.41 6.59 8.37
C TYR A 92 -3.80 7.54 9.52
N GLY A 93 -3.38 8.80 9.46
CA GLY A 93 -3.70 9.79 10.49
C GLY A 93 -5.21 10.03 10.66
N GLU A 94 -5.99 10.02 9.57
CA GLU A 94 -7.44 10.16 9.65
C GLU A 94 -8.13 8.92 10.24
N LEU A 95 -7.59 7.71 10.00
CA LEU A 95 -8.07 6.48 10.61
C LEU A 95 -7.71 6.43 12.10
N GLU A 96 -6.47 6.76 12.44
CA GLU A 96 -5.98 6.79 13.83
C GLU A 96 -6.79 7.75 14.71
N LYS A 97 -7.07 8.97 14.24
CA LYS A 97 -7.93 9.97 14.94
C LYS A 97 -9.31 9.43 15.29
N ARG A 98 -9.83 8.48 14.50
CA ARG A 98 -11.14 7.86 14.70
C ARG A 98 -11.08 6.51 15.39
N GLY A 99 -9.88 6.02 15.71
CA GLY A 99 -9.67 4.70 16.29
C GLY A 99 -10.06 3.55 15.36
N ILE A 100 -10.04 3.79 14.03
CA ILE A 100 -10.39 2.78 13.03
C ILE A 100 -9.14 1.94 12.73
N PRO A 101 -9.17 0.63 12.99
CA PRO A 101 -8.05 -0.26 12.71
C PRO A 101 -7.70 -0.32 11.22
N THR A 102 -6.42 -0.44 10.92
CA THR A 102 -5.90 -0.36 9.54
C THR A 102 -5.34 -1.69 9.07
N VAL A 103 -5.71 -2.12 7.88
CA VAL A 103 -5.07 -3.22 7.14
C VAL A 103 -4.17 -2.60 6.07
N ILE A 104 -2.92 -3.03 6.00
CA ILE A 104 -1.97 -2.47 5.03
C ILE A 104 -1.89 -3.33 3.79
N MET A 105 -2.13 -2.73 2.62
CA MET A 105 -1.80 -3.28 1.31
C MET A 105 -0.60 -2.54 0.70
N GLU A 106 0.01 -3.14 -0.32
CA GLU A 106 1.16 -2.59 -1.04
C GLU A 106 2.36 -2.20 -0.12
N PRO A 107 2.69 -2.99 0.92
CA PRO A 107 3.83 -2.66 1.78
C PRO A 107 5.14 -2.64 1.02
N LEU A 108 5.22 -3.38 -0.10
CA LEU A 108 6.39 -3.44 -0.99
C LEU A 108 6.21 -2.64 -2.28
N LEU A 109 5.19 -1.79 -2.40
CA LEU A 109 4.93 -0.98 -3.60
C LEU A 109 4.94 -1.83 -4.87
N GLY A 110 4.09 -2.88 -4.91
CA GLY A 110 4.04 -3.84 -6.02
C GLY A 110 5.31 -4.69 -6.17
N GLY A 111 6.12 -4.83 -5.12
CA GLY A 111 7.40 -5.55 -5.14
C GLY A 111 8.63 -4.67 -5.40
N ARG A 112 8.45 -3.39 -5.74
CA ARG A 112 9.58 -2.46 -6.03
C ARG A 112 10.51 -2.26 -4.84
N LEU A 113 9.97 -2.30 -3.61
CA LEU A 113 10.74 -2.15 -2.38
C LEU A 113 11.41 -3.44 -1.90
N SER A 114 11.23 -4.56 -2.60
CA SER A 114 11.98 -5.79 -2.38
C SER A 114 13.15 -5.96 -3.36
N ASN A 115 13.10 -5.27 -4.50
CA ASN A 115 14.10 -5.31 -5.55
C ASN A 115 14.46 -3.89 -5.98
N VAL A 116 15.18 -3.20 -5.10
CA VAL A 116 15.69 -1.85 -5.34
C VAL A 116 17.04 -1.90 -6.06
N HIS A 117 17.45 -0.78 -6.67
CA HIS A 117 18.77 -0.69 -7.31
C HIS A 117 19.91 -0.86 -6.29
N ASP A 118 21.06 -1.36 -6.75
CA ASP A 118 22.21 -1.74 -5.91
C ASP A 118 22.66 -0.63 -4.94
N HIS A 119 22.69 0.62 -5.37
CA HIS A 119 23.09 1.72 -4.49
C HIS A 119 22.09 1.96 -3.35
N ILE A 120 20.79 1.77 -3.58
CA ILE A 120 19.75 1.84 -2.54
C ILE A 120 19.86 0.61 -1.62
N ALA A 121 20.07 -0.59 -2.19
CA ALA A 121 20.29 -1.80 -1.41
C ALA A 121 21.52 -1.67 -0.49
N ALA A 122 22.63 -1.15 -1.01
CA ALA A 122 23.83 -0.88 -0.24
C ALA A 122 23.57 0.13 0.89
N HIS A 123 22.84 1.21 0.62
CA HIS A 123 22.45 2.20 1.63
C HIS A 123 21.65 1.57 2.78
N LEU A 124 20.64 0.76 2.48
CA LEU A 124 19.85 0.04 3.47
C LEU A 124 20.70 -0.98 4.27
N LYS A 125 21.59 -1.71 3.58
CA LYS A 125 22.49 -2.70 4.17
C LYS A 125 23.57 -2.09 5.07
N GLN A 126 24.01 -0.88 4.84
CA GLN A 126 24.96 -0.19 5.73
C GLN A 126 24.38 -0.03 7.14
N ARG A 127 23.07 0.24 7.25
CA ARG A 127 22.43 0.42 8.55
C ARG A 127 22.03 -0.90 9.22
N ARG A 128 21.56 -1.91 8.45
CA ARG A 128 21.19 -3.23 8.95
C ARG A 128 21.72 -4.33 8.00
N PRO A 129 22.98 -4.75 8.13
CA PRO A 129 23.64 -5.67 7.17
C PRO A 129 22.96 -7.03 7.02
N SER A 130 22.39 -7.56 8.10
CA SER A 130 21.74 -8.88 8.13
C SER A 130 20.27 -8.86 7.69
N SER A 131 19.63 -7.68 7.62
CA SER A 131 18.23 -7.54 7.24
C SER A 131 18.05 -7.60 5.73
N SER A 132 16.97 -8.20 5.24
CA SER A 132 16.60 -8.10 3.82
C SER A 132 16.19 -6.68 3.46
N VAL A 133 16.24 -6.33 2.18
CA VAL A 133 15.73 -5.05 1.68
C VAL A 133 14.22 -4.94 1.94
N ALA A 134 13.47 -6.01 1.68
CA ALA A 134 12.02 -6.07 1.91
C ALA A 134 11.64 -5.86 3.38
N SER A 135 12.45 -6.34 4.33
CA SER A 135 12.16 -6.24 5.76
C SER A 135 12.05 -4.79 6.26
N TRP A 136 12.72 -3.83 5.62
CA TRP A 136 12.60 -2.43 5.95
C TRP A 136 11.16 -1.90 5.70
N ALA A 137 10.59 -2.24 4.55
CA ALA A 137 9.23 -1.84 4.21
C ALA A 137 8.18 -2.55 5.08
N PHE A 138 8.39 -3.83 5.39
CA PHE A 138 7.52 -4.56 6.31
C PHE A 138 7.59 -4.02 7.74
N ARG A 139 8.77 -3.71 8.25
CA ARG A 139 8.93 -3.06 9.56
C ARG A 139 8.26 -1.71 9.58
N PHE A 140 8.44 -0.89 8.52
CA PHE A 140 7.79 0.40 8.41
C PHE A 140 6.27 0.26 8.53
N ALA A 141 5.67 -0.61 7.71
CA ALA A 141 4.23 -0.86 7.73
C ALA A 141 3.72 -1.42 9.06
N GLY A 142 4.51 -2.26 9.74
CA GLY A 142 4.15 -2.87 11.02
C GLY A 142 4.37 -1.98 12.25
N SER A 143 5.14 -0.89 12.13
CA SER A 143 5.50 -0.02 13.27
C SER A 143 4.44 1.04 13.61
N PHE A 144 3.22 0.91 13.13
CA PHE A 144 2.12 1.82 13.44
C PHE A 144 1.10 1.15 14.36
N PRO A 145 0.76 1.75 15.53
CA PRO A 145 -0.06 1.10 16.57
C PRO A 145 -1.45 0.64 16.12
N GLY A 146 -2.07 1.36 15.17
CA GLY A 146 -3.40 1.05 14.64
C GLY A 146 -3.44 -0.04 13.57
N VAL A 147 -2.29 -0.64 13.22
CA VAL A 147 -2.21 -1.67 12.17
C VAL A 147 -2.61 -3.04 12.70
N LEU A 148 -3.69 -3.61 12.13
CA LEU A 148 -4.14 -4.97 12.44
C LEU A 148 -3.28 -6.03 11.77
N THR A 149 -2.95 -5.81 10.50
CA THR A 149 -2.18 -6.75 9.69
C THR A 149 -1.59 -6.07 8.47
N VAL A 150 -0.48 -6.62 7.99
CA VAL A 150 0.19 -6.20 6.77
C VAL A 150 0.09 -7.34 5.76
N LEU A 151 -0.49 -7.07 4.60
CA LEU A 151 -0.66 -8.06 3.54
C LEU A 151 0.67 -8.30 2.82
N SER A 152 0.94 -9.55 2.47
CA SER A 152 2.15 -9.92 1.74
C SER A 152 1.85 -10.95 0.65
N GLY A 153 2.26 -10.63 -0.59
CA GLY A 153 2.18 -11.52 -1.75
C GLY A 153 3.35 -12.50 -1.80
N MET A 154 3.44 -13.42 -0.85
CA MET A 154 4.52 -14.40 -0.78
C MET A 154 4.36 -15.48 -1.86
N THR A 155 5.35 -15.61 -2.75
CA THR A 155 5.35 -16.61 -3.83
C THR A 155 6.28 -17.79 -3.51
N TYR A 156 7.38 -17.54 -2.78
CA TYR A 156 8.39 -18.52 -2.45
C TYR A 156 8.52 -18.72 -0.94
N MET A 157 9.02 -19.88 -0.52
CA MET A 157 9.24 -20.21 0.90
C MET A 157 10.20 -19.23 1.58
N GLU A 158 11.16 -18.71 0.86
CA GLU A 158 12.12 -17.72 1.33
C GLU A 158 11.44 -16.41 1.74
N HIS A 159 10.38 -16.00 1.02
CA HIS A 159 9.58 -14.82 1.38
C HIS A 159 8.86 -15.04 2.74
N LEU A 160 8.26 -16.22 2.93
CA LEU A 160 7.62 -16.56 4.19
C LEU A 160 8.63 -16.57 5.35
N GLN A 161 9.79 -17.20 5.15
CA GLN A 161 10.84 -17.27 6.17
C GLN A 161 11.38 -15.89 6.54
N ASP A 162 11.56 -15.00 5.57
CA ASP A 162 12.03 -13.64 5.79
C ASP A 162 10.98 -12.79 6.52
N ASN A 163 9.71 -12.92 6.15
CA ASN A 163 8.61 -12.25 6.81
C ASN A 163 8.42 -12.73 8.26
N LEU A 164 8.56 -14.04 8.51
CA LEU A 164 8.54 -14.58 9.87
C LEU A 164 9.68 -14.03 10.73
N ARG A 165 10.90 -13.95 10.18
CA ARG A 165 12.04 -13.32 10.88
C ARG A 165 11.79 -11.83 11.17
N THR A 166 11.06 -11.14 10.30
CA THR A 166 10.74 -9.71 10.47
C THR A 166 9.67 -9.47 11.52
N TYR A 167 8.66 -10.35 11.60
CA TYR A 167 7.49 -10.16 12.47
C TYR A 167 7.46 -11.00 13.75
N SER A 168 8.43 -11.87 13.98
CA SER A 168 8.39 -12.82 15.11
C SER A 168 9.69 -12.80 15.95
N PRO A 169 9.83 -11.84 16.87
CA PRO A 169 9.00 -10.67 17.12
C PRO A 169 9.25 -9.54 16.09
N LEU A 170 8.28 -8.63 15.94
CA LEU A 170 8.52 -7.41 15.20
C LEU A 170 9.51 -6.53 15.96
N ASP A 171 10.61 -6.20 15.30
CA ASP A 171 11.55 -5.17 15.74
C ASP A 171 11.09 -3.84 15.13
N GLU A 172 10.29 -3.09 15.87
CA GLU A 172 9.69 -1.83 15.43
C GLU A 172 10.77 -0.81 15.07
N LEU A 173 10.46 0.04 14.11
CA LEU A 173 11.35 1.11 13.69
C LEU A 173 11.34 2.26 14.71
N THR A 174 12.53 2.75 15.03
CA THR A 174 12.69 3.99 15.78
C THR A 174 12.37 5.20 14.89
N ASP A 175 12.20 6.37 15.49
CA ASP A 175 11.99 7.61 14.73
C ASP A 175 13.20 7.93 13.83
N ASP A 176 14.41 7.61 14.26
CA ASP A 176 15.63 7.73 13.47
C ASP A 176 15.65 6.74 12.28
N ASP A 177 15.09 5.54 12.42
CA ASP A 177 14.90 4.60 11.31
C ASP A 177 13.84 5.11 10.31
N LYS A 178 12.76 5.72 10.79
CA LYS A 178 11.73 6.32 9.93
C LYS A 178 12.28 7.50 9.14
N GLU A 179 13.08 8.37 9.77
CA GLU A 179 13.77 9.48 9.10
C GLU A 179 14.77 8.97 8.06
N PHE A 180 15.53 7.93 8.38
CA PHE A 180 16.42 7.26 7.44
C PHE A 180 15.67 6.71 6.22
N LEU A 181 14.48 6.14 6.41
CA LEU A 181 13.66 5.64 5.29
C LEU A 181 13.04 6.78 4.47
N GLU A 182 12.70 7.90 5.09
CA GLU A 182 12.29 9.11 4.36
C GLU A 182 13.41 9.62 3.44
N GLN A 183 14.64 9.70 3.95
CA GLN A 183 15.81 10.05 3.14
C GLN A 183 16.07 9.04 2.02
N THR A 184 15.83 7.75 2.29
CA THR A 184 15.92 6.68 1.28
C THR A 184 14.86 6.86 0.19
N ALA A 185 13.61 7.18 0.55
CA ALA A 185 12.54 7.46 -0.40
C ALA A 185 12.89 8.65 -1.30
N GLN A 186 13.38 9.74 -0.71
CA GLN A 186 13.85 10.91 -1.47
C GLN A 186 15.01 10.57 -2.41
N LEU A 187 15.94 9.71 -1.98
CA LEU A 187 17.03 9.23 -2.83
C LEU A 187 16.50 8.43 -4.03
N MET A 188 15.53 7.53 -3.80
CA MET A 188 14.90 6.75 -4.87
C MET A 188 14.17 7.65 -5.89
N LEU A 189 13.49 8.68 -5.43
CA LEU A 189 12.72 9.60 -6.27
C LEU A 189 13.59 10.52 -7.16
N ARG A 190 14.89 10.62 -6.89
CA ARG A 190 15.83 11.33 -7.79
C ARG A 190 16.02 10.62 -9.14
N TYR A 191 15.66 9.35 -9.21
CA TYR A 191 15.78 8.54 -10.42
C TYR A 191 14.39 8.38 -11.05
N PRO A 192 14.10 8.98 -12.20
CA PRO A 192 12.77 8.97 -12.83
C PRO A 192 12.48 7.62 -13.49
N THR A 193 12.43 6.57 -12.69
CA THR A 193 12.13 5.22 -13.15
C THR A 193 10.64 5.01 -13.39
N ILE A 194 10.31 4.14 -14.34
CA ILE A 194 8.92 3.72 -14.61
C ILE A 194 8.54 2.60 -13.62
N PRO A 195 7.36 2.66 -12.99
CA PRO A 195 6.93 1.65 -12.02
C PRO A 195 6.58 0.32 -12.71
N CYS A 196 7.61 -0.47 -13.04
CA CYS A 196 7.48 -1.82 -13.58
C CYS A 196 8.11 -2.83 -12.61
N ASN A 197 7.35 -3.87 -12.24
CA ASN A 197 7.78 -4.98 -11.37
C ASN A 197 7.73 -6.34 -12.09
N ASP A 198 7.69 -6.35 -13.42
CA ASP A 198 7.60 -7.56 -14.25
C ASP A 198 6.37 -8.45 -13.96
N CYS A 199 5.26 -7.87 -13.52
CA CYS A 199 4.03 -8.61 -13.22
C CYS A 199 3.34 -9.19 -14.47
N LYS A 200 3.75 -8.76 -15.67
CA LYS A 200 3.28 -9.23 -16.99
C LYS A 200 1.79 -9.02 -17.28
N TYR A 201 1.08 -8.17 -16.52
CA TYR A 201 -0.31 -7.81 -16.84
C TYR A 201 -0.49 -7.14 -18.20
N CYS A 202 0.58 -6.53 -18.73
CA CYS A 202 0.60 -5.95 -20.09
C CYS A 202 0.91 -6.99 -21.19
N MET A 203 1.07 -8.27 -20.83
CA MET A 203 1.40 -9.35 -21.78
C MET A 203 0.22 -10.32 -21.96
N PRO A 204 0.03 -10.90 -23.15
CA PRO A 204 0.77 -10.61 -24.39
C PRO A 204 0.42 -9.23 -24.98
N CYS A 205 1.41 -8.50 -25.45
CA CYS A 205 1.17 -7.24 -26.15
C CYS A 205 0.60 -7.50 -27.56
N PRO A 206 -0.52 -6.85 -27.94
CA PRO A 206 -1.11 -7.05 -29.28
C PRO A 206 -0.22 -6.58 -30.44
N TYR A 207 0.81 -5.77 -30.14
CA TYR A 207 1.79 -5.28 -31.10
C TYR A 207 3.11 -6.07 -31.07
N GLY A 208 3.19 -7.17 -30.31
CA GLY A 208 4.36 -8.04 -30.23
C GLY A 208 5.55 -7.46 -29.47
N LEU A 209 5.33 -6.46 -28.60
CA LEU A 209 6.40 -5.86 -27.78
C LEU A 209 6.57 -6.63 -26.48
N ASP A 210 7.82 -6.83 -26.04
CA ASP A 210 8.13 -7.22 -24.66
C ASP A 210 8.15 -5.97 -23.77
N ILE A 211 6.95 -5.52 -23.36
CA ILE A 211 6.79 -4.28 -22.58
C ILE A 211 7.60 -4.32 -21.28
N PRO A 212 7.54 -5.39 -20.44
CA PRO A 212 8.34 -5.44 -19.22
C PRO A 212 9.84 -5.32 -19.48
N ALA A 213 10.38 -6.06 -20.47
CA ALA A 213 11.81 -6.00 -20.78
C ALA A 213 12.26 -4.59 -21.18
N ILE A 214 11.44 -3.88 -21.99
CA ILE A 214 11.72 -2.50 -22.41
C ILE A 214 11.75 -1.56 -21.19
N LEU A 215 10.73 -1.64 -20.32
CA LEU A 215 10.62 -0.77 -19.15
C LEU A 215 11.73 -1.04 -18.13
N LEU A 216 12.07 -2.31 -17.88
CA LEU A 216 13.15 -2.69 -16.97
C LEU A 216 14.52 -2.24 -17.52
N HIS A 217 14.73 -2.35 -18.83
CA HIS A 217 15.95 -1.84 -19.45
C HIS A 217 16.06 -0.31 -19.33
N TYR A 218 14.97 0.43 -19.56
CA TYR A 218 14.93 1.88 -19.32
C TYR A 218 15.32 2.21 -17.87
N ASN A 219 14.69 1.53 -16.91
CA ASN A 219 14.96 1.75 -15.48
C ASN A 219 16.42 1.47 -15.12
N LYS A 220 17.01 0.43 -15.73
CA LYS A 220 18.44 0.13 -15.56
C LYS A 220 19.29 1.30 -16.07
N CYS A 221 19.04 1.80 -17.28
CA CYS A 221 19.77 2.94 -17.85
C CYS A 221 19.63 4.20 -16.96
N VAL A 222 18.44 4.49 -16.44
CA VAL A 222 18.21 5.65 -15.55
C VAL A 222 19.01 5.55 -14.25
N ASN A 223 19.18 4.35 -13.71
CA ASN A 223 19.92 4.14 -12.45
C ASN A 223 21.45 4.08 -12.64
N GLU A 224 21.93 3.67 -13.81
CA GLU A 224 23.37 3.49 -14.10
C GLU A 224 24.01 4.74 -14.74
N GLY A 225 23.21 5.69 -15.26
CA GLY A 225 23.65 6.90 -15.94
C GLY A 225 23.93 6.64 -17.40
#